data_a83d6182fe0109541071f11244b4568c
#
_entry.id   a83d6182fe0109541071f11244b4568c
#
_cell.length_a   1.000
_cell.length_b   1.000
_cell.length_c   1.000
_cell.angle_alpha   90.00
_cell.angle_beta   90.00
_cell.angle_gamma   90.00
#
_symmetry.space_group_name_H-M   'P 1'
#
loop_
_entity.id
_entity.type
_entity.pdbx_description
1 polymer ?
#
loop_
_entity_poly.entity_id
_entity_poly.type
_entity_poly.pdbx_seq_one_letter_code
_entity_poly.pdbx_strand_id
1 'polypeptide(L)'
;MITLDKTRSLAEQVKQACDTNTSLRISAGNSKGFYGNKVDGEVLDISQHTGIIEYQPSELVITVRSGTLLSDLQAELKSNNQMLAFEPPEHSENTTIGGIIACGLSGPRRIACGAARDFVLGTTIINGKAQTCHFGGQVMKNVAGYDASRLMVGAQGTLGVILDASVKVLPIDDSGTSLMIRTVVQLATTSRRD
;
A
#
# COMPACT_ATOMS: atom_id res chain seq x y z
N MET A 1 10.51 -15.27 5.62
CA MET A 1 9.09 -14.78 5.61
C MET A 1 8.15 -15.94 5.32
N ILE A 2 7.02 -16.08 6.06
CA ILE A 2 6.01 -17.11 5.82
C ILE A 2 5.09 -16.62 4.70
N THR A 3 4.93 -17.43 3.65
CA THR A 3 4.02 -17.15 2.54
C THR A 3 2.70 -17.88 2.76
N LEU A 4 1.60 -17.15 2.86
CA LEU A 4 0.27 -17.69 3.11
C LEU A 4 -0.75 -17.07 2.15
N ASP A 5 -1.36 -17.91 1.31
CA ASP A 5 -2.39 -17.49 0.35
C ASP A 5 -3.80 -17.69 0.94
N LYS A 6 -4.53 -16.62 1.09
CA LYS A 6 -5.92 -16.61 1.58
C LYS A 6 -6.92 -16.13 0.52
N THR A 7 -6.51 -16.01 -0.72
CA THR A 7 -7.35 -15.49 -1.83
C THR A 7 -8.73 -16.13 -1.85
N ARG A 8 -8.79 -17.47 -1.82
CA ARG A 8 -10.07 -18.21 -1.86
C ARG A 8 -10.96 -17.91 -0.66
N SER A 9 -10.41 -17.97 0.55
CA SER A 9 -11.16 -17.69 1.77
C SER A 9 -11.69 -16.26 1.83
N LEU A 10 -10.87 -15.28 1.41
CA LEU A 10 -11.27 -13.88 1.35
C LEU A 10 -12.38 -13.66 0.31
N ALA A 11 -12.29 -14.29 -0.86
CA ALA A 11 -13.33 -14.21 -1.89
C ALA A 11 -14.66 -14.82 -1.42
N GLU A 12 -14.61 -15.96 -0.69
CA GLU A 12 -15.77 -16.59 -0.11
C GLU A 12 -16.46 -15.68 0.93
N GLN A 13 -15.68 -15.00 1.80
CA GLN A 13 -16.22 -14.06 2.80
C GLN A 13 -16.87 -12.84 2.12
N VAL A 14 -16.22 -12.26 1.08
CA VAL A 14 -16.81 -11.15 0.31
C VAL A 14 -18.09 -11.59 -0.38
N LYS A 15 -18.13 -12.80 -0.96
CA LYS A 15 -19.33 -13.36 -1.57
C LYS A 15 -20.47 -13.51 -0.56
N GLN A 16 -20.17 -14.08 0.60
CA GLN A 16 -21.16 -14.23 1.69
C GLN A 16 -21.72 -12.86 2.10
N ALA A 17 -20.88 -11.84 2.26
CA ALA A 17 -21.31 -10.50 2.61
C ALA A 17 -22.19 -9.87 1.52
N CYS A 18 -21.87 -10.11 0.23
CA CYS A 18 -22.74 -9.70 -0.88
C CYS A 18 -24.10 -10.39 -0.82
N ASP A 19 -24.14 -11.70 -0.61
CA ASP A 19 -25.37 -12.50 -0.57
C ASP A 19 -26.27 -12.11 0.63
N THR A 20 -25.68 -11.70 1.75
CA THR A 20 -26.40 -11.24 2.96
C THR A 20 -26.59 -9.73 3.05
N ASN A 21 -26.12 -8.96 2.05
CA ASN A 21 -26.12 -7.50 2.06
C ASN A 21 -25.43 -6.90 3.30
N THR A 22 -24.34 -7.51 3.74
CA THR A 22 -23.58 -7.11 4.91
C THR A 22 -22.41 -6.21 4.51
N SER A 23 -22.26 -5.07 5.19
CA SER A 23 -21.11 -4.18 4.99
C SER A 23 -19.85 -4.79 5.55
N LEU A 24 -18.72 -4.68 4.82
CA LEU A 24 -17.41 -5.15 5.26
C LEU A 24 -16.47 -3.98 5.58
N ARG A 25 -15.70 -4.13 6.65
CA ARG A 25 -14.59 -3.27 6.99
C ARG A 25 -13.27 -4.03 6.82
N ILE A 26 -12.52 -3.67 5.78
CA ILE A 26 -11.22 -4.30 5.48
C ILE A 26 -10.22 -3.91 6.56
N SER A 27 -9.53 -4.89 7.13
CA SER A 27 -8.50 -4.69 8.16
C SER A 27 -7.31 -5.62 7.93
N ALA A 28 -6.12 -5.12 8.23
CA ALA A 28 -4.89 -5.91 8.35
C ALA A 28 -4.20 -5.53 9.68
N GLY A 29 -3.05 -4.90 9.65
CA GLY A 29 -2.35 -4.44 10.86
C GLY A 29 -2.99 -3.27 11.61
N ASN A 30 -4.07 -2.72 11.12
CA ASN A 30 -4.85 -1.60 11.71
C ASN A 30 -4.01 -0.37 12.13
N SER A 31 -2.82 -0.20 11.57
CA SER A 31 -1.87 0.88 11.89
C SER A 31 -2.35 2.28 11.46
N LYS A 32 -3.43 2.36 10.70
CA LYS A 32 -3.99 3.59 10.12
C LYS A 32 -5.48 3.76 10.44
N GLY A 33 -5.97 3.19 11.55
CA GLY A 33 -7.36 3.32 11.97
C GLY A 33 -7.81 4.76 12.28
N PHE A 34 -6.85 5.68 12.41
CA PHE A 34 -7.10 7.12 12.55
C PHE A 34 -7.32 7.85 11.22
N TYR A 35 -7.05 7.20 10.09
CA TYR A 35 -7.05 7.82 8.75
C TYR A 35 -8.35 7.50 8.02
N GLY A 36 -8.99 8.54 7.47
CA GLY A 36 -10.28 8.42 6.79
C GLY A 36 -11.48 8.49 7.74
N ASN A 37 -12.63 8.11 7.21
CA ASN A 37 -13.88 8.09 7.98
C ASN A 37 -14.02 6.76 8.75
N LYS A 38 -14.75 6.82 9.86
CA LYS A 38 -15.16 5.60 10.57
C LYS A 38 -16.07 4.76 9.67
N VAL A 39 -15.73 3.49 9.53
CA VAL A 39 -16.50 2.52 8.74
C VAL A 39 -17.11 1.50 9.69
N ASP A 40 -18.43 1.35 9.65
CA ASP A 40 -19.15 0.30 10.36
C ASP A 40 -19.36 -0.89 9.42
N GLY A 41 -19.09 -2.10 9.92
CA GLY A 41 -19.20 -3.34 9.14
C GLY A 41 -18.47 -4.50 9.81
N GLU A 42 -18.75 -5.70 9.33
CA GLU A 42 -18.02 -6.90 9.74
C GLU A 42 -16.56 -6.81 9.29
N VAL A 43 -15.65 -7.32 10.12
CA VAL A 43 -14.22 -7.25 9.82
C VAL A 43 -13.85 -8.30 8.79
N LEU A 44 -13.35 -7.85 7.64
CA LEU A 44 -12.64 -8.70 6.70
C LEU A 44 -11.13 -8.59 7.00
N ASP A 45 -10.61 -9.59 7.71
CA ASP A 45 -9.20 -9.61 8.10
C ASP A 45 -8.31 -10.20 7.00
N ILE A 46 -7.42 -9.36 6.47
CA ILE A 46 -6.44 -9.72 5.44
C ILE A 46 -5.02 -9.87 5.99
N SER A 47 -4.83 -9.78 7.32
CA SER A 47 -3.51 -9.83 7.95
C SER A 47 -2.74 -11.13 7.68
N GLN A 48 -3.46 -12.23 7.47
CA GLN A 48 -2.88 -13.54 7.19
C GLN A 48 -2.60 -13.80 5.70
N HIS A 49 -2.94 -12.85 4.81
CA HIS A 49 -2.64 -12.96 3.38
C HIS A 49 -1.27 -12.36 3.08
N THR A 50 -0.22 -13.13 3.34
CA THR A 50 1.17 -12.65 3.44
C THR A 50 2.13 -13.34 2.48
N GLY A 51 3.26 -12.70 2.25
CA GLY A 51 4.42 -13.24 1.53
C GLY A 51 4.69 -12.58 0.19
N ILE A 52 5.91 -12.76 -0.27
CA ILE A 52 6.35 -12.36 -1.61
C ILE A 52 5.89 -13.44 -2.59
N ILE A 53 5.22 -13.03 -3.67
CA ILE A 53 4.77 -13.90 -4.74
C ILE A 53 5.90 -14.07 -5.76
N GLU A 54 6.50 -12.94 -6.13
CA GLU A 54 7.60 -12.91 -7.09
C GLU A 54 8.49 -11.70 -6.80
N TYR A 55 9.79 -11.88 -6.95
CA TYR A 55 10.74 -10.79 -6.85
C TYR A 55 11.83 -10.95 -7.91
N GLN A 56 11.97 -9.94 -8.73
CA GLN A 56 12.96 -9.87 -9.79
C GLN A 56 13.84 -8.63 -9.57
N PRO A 57 14.94 -8.76 -8.78
CA PRO A 57 15.80 -7.64 -8.46
C PRO A 57 16.39 -6.94 -9.68
N SER A 58 16.75 -7.68 -10.75
CA SER A 58 17.26 -7.10 -12.00
C SER A 58 16.25 -6.24 -12.74
N GLU A 59 14.96 -6.55 -12.60
CA GLU A 59 13.86 -5.81 -13.23
C GLU A 59 13.28 -4.72 -12.33
N LEU A 60 13.78 -4.62 -11.09
CA LEU A 60 13.33 -3.66 -10.10
C LEU A 60 11.83 -3.76 -9.78
N VAL A 61 11.30 -4.97 -9.73
CA VAL A 61 9.88 -5.26 -9.48
C VAL A 61 9.72 -6.35 -8.43
N ILE A 62 8.83 -6.11 -7.49
CA ILE A 62 8.40 -7.09 -6.49
C ILE A 62 6.88 -7.20 -6.47
N THR A 63 6.36 -8.42 -6.48
CA THR A 63 4.93 -8.71 -6.31
C THR A 63 4.72 -9.33 -4.94
N VAL A 64 3.86 -8.72 -4.14
CA VAL A 64 3.70 -9.03 -2.71
C VAL A 64 2.24 -9.03 -2.30
N ARG A 65 1.86 -9.94 -1.41
CA ARG A 65 0.52 -10.01 -0.82
C ARG A 65 0.28 -8.86 0.15
N SER A 66 -0.93 -8.35 0.17
CA SER A 66 -1.29 -7.10 0.85
C SER A 66 -1.15 -7.13 2.38
N GLY A 67 -1.29 -8.31 3.00
CA GLY A 67 -1.10 -8.49 4.45
C GLY A 67 0.36 -8.55 4.89
N THR A 68 1.31 -8.55 3.96
CA THR A 68 2.75 -8.60 4.28
C THR A 68 3.17 -7.35 5.05
N LEU A 69 3.90 -7.55 6.16
CA LEU A 69 4.44 -6.46 6.95
C LEU A 69 5.42 -5.62 6.13
N LEU A 70 5.35 -4.32 6.33
CA LEU A 70 6.25 -3.37 5.66
C LEU A 70 7.70 -3.62 6.05
N SER A 71 7.97 -3.91 7.32
CA SER A 71 9.29 -4.26 7.85
C SER A 71 9.91 -5.47 7.16
N ASP A 72 9.12 -6.54 6.96
CA ASP A 72 9.58 -7.75 6.29
C ASP A 72 9.93 -7.49 4.82
N LEU A 73 9.05 -6.73 4.14
CA LEU A 73 9.29 -6.33 2.75
C LEU A 73 10.56 -5.47 2.62
N GLN A 74 10.74 -4.49 3.50
CA GLN A 74 11.92 -3.63 3.52
C GLN A 74 13.20 -4.41 3.81
N ALA A 75 13.16 -5.40 4.72
CA ALA A 75 14.30 -6.27 5.00
C ALA A 75 14.72 -7.09 3.77
N GLU A 76 13.75 -7.64 3.04
CA GLU A 76 14.01 -8.38 1.80
C GLU A 76 14.60 -7.47 0.71
N LEU A 77 14.03 -6.28 0.49
CA LEU A 77 14.56 -5.32 -0.47
C LEU A 77 15.96 -4.88 -0.12
N LYS A 78 16.22 -4.59 1.16
CA LYS A 78 17.55 -4.19 1.65
C LYS A 78 18.61 -5.26 1.43
N SER A 79 18.26 -6.55 1.54
CA SER A 79 19.20 -7.65 1.25
C SER A 79 19.68 -7.67 -0.20
N ASN A 80 18.89 -7.06 -1.10
CA ASN A 80 19.21 -6.88 -2.53
C ASN A 80 19.65 -5.44 -2.87
N ASN A 81 20.03 -4.65 -1.86
CA ASN A 81 20.41 -3.24 -2.03
C ASN A 81 19.33 -2.38 -2.71
N GLN A 82 18.04 -2.65 -2.42
CA GLN A 82 16.90 -1.97 -2.99
C GLN A 82 15.96 -1.41 -1.92
N MET A 83 15.07 -0.51 -2.31
CA MET A 83 14.12 0.13 -1.42
C MET A 83 12.81 0.53 -2.10
N LEU A 84 11.78 0.76 -1.29
CA LEU A 84 10.57 1.48 -1.69
C LEU A 84 10.86 2.98 -1.70
N ALA A 85 11.16 3.54 -2.88
CA ALA A 85 11.67 4.91 -2.99
C ALA A 85 10.68 6.00 -2.58
N PHE A 86 9.37 5.70 -2.56
CA PHE A 86 8.35 6.63 -2.06
C PHE A 86 8.30 6.72 -0.53
N GLU A 87 9.20 6.01 0.19
CA GLU A 87 9.39 6.05 1.64
C GLU A 87 8.06 5.95 2.41
N PRO A 88 7.36 4.80 2.35
CA PRO A 88 6.08 4.67 3.02
C PRO A 88 6.23 4.87 4.54
N PRO A 89 5.36 5.69 5.17
CA PRO A 89 5.42 5.90 6.61
C PRO A 89 5.02 4.64 7.36
N GLU A 90 5.81 4.27 8.36
CA GLU A 90 5.55 3.16 9.27
C GLU A 90 4.97 3.70 10.58
N HIS A 91 3.62 3.57 10.74
CA HIS A 91 2.93 4.08 11.93
C HIS A 91 2.95 3.08 13.10
N SER A 92 3.21 1.82 12.85
CA SER A 92 3.41 0.77 13.85
C SER A 92 4.11 -0.44 13.21
N GLU A 93 4.63 -1.35 14.03
CA GLU A 93 5.21 -2.62 13.61
C GLU A 93 4.25 -3.51 12.79
N ASN A 94 2.94 -3.32 12.95
CA ASN A 94 1.90 -4.04 12.20
C ASN A 94 1.54 -3.36 10.87
N THR A 95 2.29 -2.37 10.42
CA THR A 95 2.04 -1.71 9.13
C THR A 95 2.23 -2.70 7.98
N THR A 96 1.21 -2.82 7.11
CA THR A 96 1.23 -3.70 5.94
C THR A 96 1.34 -2.92 4.65
N ILE A 97 1.91 -3.56 3.61
CA ILE A 97 2.04 -2.94 2.28
C ILE A 97 0.68 -2.65 1.66
N GLY A 98 -0.31 -3.53 1.82
CA GLY A 98 -1.68 -3.28 1.35
C GLY A 98 -2.31 -2.06 2.00
N GLY A 99 -2.09 -1.88 3.31
CA GLY A 99 -2.55 -0.69 4.02
C GLY A 99 -1.85 0.61 3.55
N ILE A 100 -0.56 0.56 3.19
CA ILE A 100 0.16 1.70 2.59
C ILE A 100 -0.45 2.05 1.22
N ILE A 101 -0.65 1.06 0.35
CA ILE A 101 -1.23 1.26 -0.98
C ILE A 101 -2.67 1.78 -0.85
N ALA A 102 -3.49 1.15 -0.02
CA ALA A 102 -4.89 1.56 0.18
C ALA A 102 -5.03 3.00 0.67
N CYS A 103 -4.12 3.48 1.53
CA CYS A 103 -4.10 4.86 1.99
C CYS A 103 -3.35 5.83 1.06
N GLY A 104 -2.56 5.34 0.11
CA GLY A 104 -1.78 6.15 -0.82
C GLY A 104 -0.68 6.98 -0.16
N LEU A 105 -0.18 6.53 1.00
CA LEU A 105 0.76 7.29 1.79
C LEU A 105 2.18 7.20 1.23
N SER A 106 2.86 8.34 1.26
CA SER A 106 4.25 8.49 0.79
C SER A 106 5.01 9.41 1.74
N GLY A 107 6.29 9.16 1.90
CA GLY A 107 7.19 9.95 2.74
C GLY A 107 7.82 11.15 2.01
N PRO A 108 8.86 11.75 2.61
CA PRO A 108 9.47 12.99 2.12
C PRO A 108 10.07 12.92 0.72
N ARG A 109 10.60 11.77 0.30
CA ARG A 109 11.17 11.57 -1.05
C ARG A 109 10.14 11.68 -2.18
N ARG A 110 8.84 11.72 -1.84
CA ARG A 110 7.77 11.91 -2.83
C ARG A 110 8.04 13.06 -3.79
N ILE A 111 8.66 14.14 -3.32
CA ILE A 111 8.96 15.32 -4.17
C ILE A 111 9.97 14.97 -5.27
N ALA A 112 10.94 14.09 -4.96
CA ALA A 112 12.01 13.74 -5.88
C ALA A 112 11.68 12.50 -6.74
N CYS A 113 11.07 11.47 -6.14
CA CYS A 113 10.91 10.17 -6.81
C CYS A 113 9.47 9.88 -7.27
N GLY A 114 8.47 10.63 -6.78
CA GLY A 114 7.06 10.36 -7.02
C GLY A 114 6.34 9.72 -5.82
N ALA A 115 5.03 9.61 -5.92
CA ALA A 115 4.16 9.07 -4.88
C ALA A 115 4.00 7.55 -5.00
N ALA A 116 3.45 6.89 -3.98
CA ALA A 116 3.16 5.45 -3.98
C ALA A 116 2.45 4.99 -5.26
N ARG A 117 1.49 5.78 -5.77
CA ARG A 117 0.76 5.46 -7.02
C ARG A 117 1.66 5.37 -8.25
N ASP A 118 2.81 6.02 -8.26
CA ASP A 118 3.73 6.03 -9.40
C ASP A 118 4.63 4.78 -9.40
N PHE A 119 4.61 4.04 -8.29
CA PHE A 119 5.35 2.79 -8.10
C PHE A 119 4.50 1.53 -8.20
N VAL A 120 3.16 1.64 -8.13
CA VAL A 120 2.26 0.49 -8.30
C VAL A 120 2.07 0.23 -9.78
N LEU A 121 2.55 -0.94 -10.24
CA LEU A 121 2.50 -1.38 -11.64
C LEU A 121 1.29 -2.28 -11.92
N GLY A 122 0.87 -3.06 -10.94
CA GLY A 122 -0.24 -3.99 -11.04
C GLY A 122 -0.88 -4.25 -9.68
N THR A 123 -2.16 -4.65 -9.70
CA THR A 123 -2.89 -5.09 -8.50
C THR A 123 -3.84 -6.22 -8.84
N THR A 124 -3.96 -7.16 -7.91
CA THR A 124 -5.05 -8.13 -7.89
C THR A 124 -6.01 -7.72 -6.78
N ILE A 125 -7.29 -7.67 -7.08
CA ILE A 125 -8.32 -7.27 -6.13
C ILE A 125 -9.50 -8.23 -6.13
N ILE A 126 -10.30 -8.22 -5.04
CA ILE A 126 -11.67 -8.72 -5.03
C ILE A 126 -12.59 -7.51 -5.09
N ASN A 127 -13.43 -7.43 -6.11
CA ASN A 127 -14.38 -6.34 -6.28
C ASN A 127 -15.65 -6.56 -5.44
N GLY A 128 -16.59 -5.57 -5.44
CA GLY A 128 -17.85 -5.64 -4.72
C GLY A 128 -18.84 -6.70 -5.23
N LYS A 129 -18.50 -7.46 -6.27
CA LYS A 129 -19.24 -8.63 -6.77
C LYS A 129 -18.56 -9.95 -6.42
N ALA A 130 -17.60 -9.93 -5.50
CA ALA A 130 -16.75 -11.06 -5.13
C ALA A 130 -15.94 -11.67 -6.29
N GLN A 131 -15.68 -10.90 -7.35
CA GLN A 131 -14.89 -11.34 -8.47
C GLN A 131 -13.43 -10.94 -8.25
N THR A 132 -12.51 -11.87 -8.49
CA THR A 132 -11.08 -11.55 -8.53
C THR A 132 -10.75 -10.90 -9.87
N CYS A 133 -10.16 -9.72 -9.81
CA CYS A 133 -9.78 -8.93 -10.97
C CYS A 133 -8.30 -8.62 -10.91
N HIS A 134 -7.62 -8.74 -12.06
CA HIS A 134 -6.20 -8.41 -12.21
C HIS A 134 -6.07 -7.16 -13.09
N PHE A 135 -5.32 -6.19 -12.63
CA PHE A 135 -5.08 -4.94 -13.34
C PHE A 135 -3.58 -4.66 -13.44
N GLY A 136 -3.14 -4.13 -14.59
CA GLY A 136 -1.73 -3.88 -14.84
C GLY A 136 -0.92 -5.17 -14.94
N GLY A 137 0.33 -5.12 -14.51
CA GLY A 137 1.26 -6.25 -14.56
C GLY A 137 2.58 -5.90 -13.90
N GLN A 138 3.66 -6.51 -14.36
CA GLN A 138 5.03 -6.26 -13.86
C GLN A 138 5.81 -5.33 -14.79
N VAL A 139 5.20 -4.89 -15.90
CA VAL A 139 5.87 -4.04 -16.88
C VAL A 139 5.67 -2.56 -16.58
N MET A 140 6.72 -1.78 -16.76
CA MET A 140 6.72 -0.35 -16.47
C MET A 140 5.85 0.50 -17.41
N LYS A 141 5.38 -0.06 -18.53
CA LYS A 141 4.56 0.65 -19.51
C LYS A 141 3.25 -0.09 -19.75
N ASN A 142 2.16 0.44 -19.20
CA ASN A 142 0.81 0.07 -19.61
C ASN A 142 0.46 0.87 -20.88
N VAL A 143 0.19 0.18 -21.99
CA VAL A 143 -0.05 0.81 -23.30
C VAL A 143 -1.51 0.74 -23.76
N ALA A 144 -2.37 0.05 -23.02
CA ALA A 144 -3.77 -0.12 -23.40
C ALA A 144 -4.68 -0.15 -22.15
N GLY A 145 -5.82 0.54 -22.24
CA GLY A 145 -6.84 0.56 -21.21
C GLY A 145 -6.63 1.55 -20.07
N TYR A 146 -7.58 1.56 -19.15
CA TYR A 146 -7.52 2.38 -17.94
C TYR A 146 -6.50 1.81 -16.95
N ASP A 147 -5.77 2.70 -16.28
CA ASP A 147 -4.85 2.32 -15.20
C ASP A 147 -5.60 2.11 -13.89
N ALA A 148 -6.31 1.01 -13.80
CA ALA A 148 -7.08 0.65 -12.62
C ALA A 148 -6.18 0.30 -11.42
N SER A 149 -4.92 -0.13 -11.66
CA SER A 149 -3.97 -0.40 -10.58
C SER A 149 -3.67 0.86 -9.78
N ARG A 150 -3.42 1.97 -10.46
CA ARG A 150 -3.18 3.27 -9.81
C ARG A 150 -4.44 3.85 -9.18
N LEU A 151 -5.63 3.51 -9.68
CA LEU A 151 -6.89 3.92 -9.09
C LEU A 151 -7.08 3.30 -7.69
N MET A 152 -6.56 2.10 -7.45
CA MET A 152 -6.63 1.45 -6.14
C MET A 152 -5.79 2.14 -5.07
N VAL A 153 -4.76 2.92 -5.48
CA VAL A 153 -3.89 3.64 -4.56
C VAL A 153 -4.62 4.85 -3.98
N GLY A 154 -4.84 4.84 -2.67
CA GLY A 154 -5.61 5.85 -1.96
C GLY A 154 -7.12 5.62 -1.94
N ALA A 155 -7.61 4.49 -2.50
CA ALA A 155 -9.04 4.16 -2.51
C ALA A 155 -9.58 3.70 -1.15
N GLN A 156 -8.73 3.44 -0.16
CA GLN A 156 -9.09 3.05 1.22
C GLN A 156 -10.06 1.86 1.30
N GLY A 157 -9.96 0.93 0.34
CA GLY A 157 -10.83 -0.25 0.27
C GLY A 157 -12.22 0.00 -0.31
N THR A 158 -12.57 1.23 -0.71
CA THR A 158 -13.90 1.55 -1.25
C THR A 158 -14.19 0.96 -2.63
N LEU A 159 -13.13 0.61 -3.38
CA LEU A 159 -13.24 0.03 -4.73
C LEU A 159 -13.02 -1.48 -4.76
N GLY A 160 -12.61 -2.07 -3.64
CA GLY A 160 -12.35 -3.50 -3.52
C GLY A 160 -11.25 -3.83 -2.51
N VAL A 161 -11.05 -5.12 -2.29
CA VAL A 161 -10.02 -5.66 -1.39
C VAL A 161 -8.76 -5.90 -2.21
N ILE A 162 -7.67 -5.22 -1.89
CA ILE A 162 -6.37 -5.48 -2.52
C ILE A 162 -5.83 -6.81 -1.97
N LEU A 163 -5.60 -7.79 -2.86
CA LEU A 163 -4.98 -9.06 -2.53
C LEU A 163 -3.47 -8.99 -2.65
N ASP A 164 -2.99 -8.53 -3.78
CA ASP A 164 -1.56 -8.35 -4.04
C ASP A 164 -1.28 -7.11 -4.89
N ALA A 165 -0.03 -6.71 -4.89
CA ALA A 165 0.44 -5.62 -5.72
C ALA A 165 1.83 -5.89 -6.26
N SER A 166 2.04 -5.55 -7.54
CA SER A 166 3.36 -5.44 -8.17
C SER A 166 3.86 -4.02 -8.01
N VAL A 167 4.99 -3.87 -7.34
CA VAL A 167 5.54 -2.56 -6.97
C VAL A 167 6.94 -2.42 -7.56
N LYS A 168 7.17 -1.28 -8.21
CA LYS A 168 8.51 -0.88 -8.63
C LYS A 168 9.35 -0.53 -7.42
N VAL A 169 10.59 -0.99 -7.41
CA VAL A 169 11.59 -0.66 -6.41
C VAL A 169 12.76 0.10 -7.05
N LEU A 170 13.58 0.74 -6.25
CA LEU A 170 14.79 1.40 -6.74
C LEU A 170 16.00 0.91 -5.94
N PRO A 171 17.22 0.97 -6.51
CA PRO A 171 18.45 0.76 -5.75
C PRO A 171 18.55 1.76 -4.60
N ILE A 172 19.20 1.35 -3.51
CA ILE A 172 19.59 2.25 -2.44
C ILE A 172 20.72 3.12 -2.95
N ASP A 173 20.67 4.43 -2.70
CA ASP A 173 21.75 5.35 -3.07
C ASP A 173 23.02 5.02 -2.27
N ASP A 174 24.16 4.94 -2.93
CA ASP A 174 25.46 4.60 -2.29
C ASP A 174 25.94 5.66 -1.30
N SER A 175 25.47 6.89 -1.44
CA SER A 175 25.82 8.00 -0.54
C SER A 175 24.63 8.91 -0.31
N GLY A 176 24.43 9.32 0.93
CA GLY A 176 23.42 10.29 1.32
C GLY A 176 23.98 11.25 2.36
N THR A 177 23.68 12.55 2.23
CA THR A 177 23.98 13.55 3.23
C THR A 177 22.69 14.08 3.81
N SER A 178 22.55 14.02 5.15
CA SER A 178 21.41 14.63 5.85
C SER A 178 21.82 15.98 6.39
N LEU A 179 21.04 17.02 6.05
CA LEU A 179 21.18 18.37 6.60
C LEU A 179 20.01 18.65 7.54
N MET A 180 20.32 18.87 8.83
CA MET A 180 19.31 19.33 9.80
C MET A 180 19.38 20.83 9.92
N ILE A 181 18.28 21.51 9.54
CA ILE A 181 18.13 22.97 9.71
C ILE A 181 17.16 23.18 10.88
N ARG A 182 17.67 23.80 11.96
CA ARG A 182 16.85 24.25 13.08
C ARG A 182 16.45 25.69 12.82
N THR A 183 15.16 25.94 12.56
CA THR A 183 14.61 27.31 12.43
C THR A 183 13.69 27.60 13.60
N VAL A 184 13.73 28.83 14.10
CA VAL A 184 12.78 29.34 15.07
C VAL A 184 11.71 30.11 14.31
N VAL A 185 10.48 29.57 14.28
CA VAL A 185 9.34 30.31 13.72
C VAL A 185 8.80 31.23 14.81
N GLN A 186 9.03 32.53 14.66
CA GLN A 186 8.43 33.54 15.50
C GLN A 186 7.01 33.83 14.98
N LEU A 187 5.99 33.33 15.64
CA LEU A 187 4.60 33.68 15.33
C LEU A 187 4.40 35.15 15.67
N ALA A 188 4.26 35.99 14.65
CA ALA A 188 3.81 37.36 14.83
C ALA A 188 2.33 37.33 15.24
N THR A 189 2.04 37.53 16.51
CA THR A 189 0.68 37.81 16.99
C THR A 189 0.31 39.18 16.50
N THR A 190 -0.48 39.27 15.45
CA THR A 190 -1.15 40.53 15.07
C THR A 190 -2.21 40.80 16.13
N SER A 191 -1.87 41.68 17.09
CA SER A 191 -2.86 42.32 17.94
C SER A 191 -3.78 43.18 17.07
N ARG A 192 -5.01 42.71 16.82
CA ARG A 192 -6.04 43.63 16.33
C ARG A 192 -6.26 44.66 17.45
N ARG A 193 -5.92 45.88 17.18
CA ARG A 193 -6.40 47.04 17.94
C ARG A 193 -7.82 47.30 17.45
N ASP A 194 -8.76 47.22 18.35
CA ASP A 194 -10.12 47.68 18.18
C ASP A 194 -10.16 49.19 17.93
#